data_2b809c0737d6f91a3f6e0504f24a147d
#
_entry.id   2b809c0737d6f91a3f6e0504f24a147d
#
_cell.length_a   1.000
_cell.length_b   1.000
_cell.length_c   1.000
_cell.angle_alpha   90.00
_cell.angle_beta   90.00
_cell.angle_gamma   90.00
#
_symmetry.space_group_name_H-M   'P 1'
#
loop_
_entity.id
_entity.type
_entity.pdbx_description
1 polymer ?
#
loop_
_entity_poly.entity_id
_entity_poly.type
_entity_poly.pdbx_seq_one_letter_code
_entity_poly.pdbx_strand_id
1 'polypeptide(L)'
;IFPDVFVKEQRIVYLKGEAYFDVAPDKEHPFIVKTDYFETVVLGTKFNVRSYSKLDAHVTLLEGKVTVANDMAPALTLQPEEQASLTEDGMLRKQAVDIYPYLEWQNGYFYFDNVALVEIMRELGRWYNVDVVFENDEMLDYKMHFVASRTESLMYAVRNLNALGIFYVTLDG
;
A
#
# COMPACT_ATOMS: atom_id res chain seq x y z
N ILE A 1 -7.12 4.55 13.31
CA ILE A 1 -8.34 5.05 14.04
C ILE A 1 -8.78 6.31 13.33
N PHE A 2 -10.03 6.32 12.86
CA PHE A 2 -10.70 7.51 12.31
C PHE A 2 -11.56 8.13 13.40
N PRO A 3 -11.42 9.43 13.72
CA PRO A 3 -12.36 10.13 14.61
C PRO A 3 -13.71 10.36 13.92
N ASP A 4 -14.79 10.27 14.64
CA ASP A 4 -16.14 10.56 14.13
C ASP A 4 -16.32 12.04 13.74
N VAL A 5 -15.57 12.94 14.37
CA VAL A 5 -15.54 14.39 14.10
C VAL A 5 -14.14 14.94 14.34
N PHE A 6 -13.65 15.74 13.39
CA PHE A 6 -12.42 16.50 13.58
C PHE A 6 -12.73 17.78 14.39
N VAL A 7 -12.18 17.91 15.58
CA VAL A 7 -12.54 18.97 16.56
C VAL A 7 -11.52 20.10 16.65
N LYS A 8 -10.50 20.17 15.77
CA LYS A 8 -9.42 21.16 15.85
C LYS A 8 -8.99 21.65 14.47
N GLU A 9 -8.09 22.62 14.46
CA GLU A 9 -7.45 23.22 13.29
C GLU A 9 -6.73 22.21 12.34
N GLN A 10 -6.65 20.93 12.72
CA GLN A 10 -6.02 19.87 11.94
C GLN A 10 -6.86 18.60 11.95
N ARG A 11 -6.90 17.91 10.82
CA ARG A 11 -7.59 16.63 10.63
C ARG A 11 -6.56 15.51 10.73
N ILE A 12 -6.40 14.92 11.93
CA ILE A 12 -5.35 13.91 12.18
C ILE A 12 -5.95 12.52 12.23
N VAL A 13 -5.33 11.57 11.54
CA VAL A 13 -5.61 10.14 11.61
C VAL A 13 -4.35 9.37 11.91
N TYR A 14 -4.48 8.25 12.63
CA TYR A 14 -3.39 7.32 12.90
C TYR A 14 -3.61 6.05 12.09
N LEU A 15 -2.60 5.66 11.30
CA LEU A 15 -2.66 4.49 10.43
C LEU A 15 -1.62 3.45 10.84
N LYS A 16 -2.07 2.21 10.95
CA LYS A 16 -1.24 1.01 10.97
C LYS A 16 -1.80 0.06 9.92
N GLY A 17 -0.98 -0.31 8.94
CA GLY A 17 -1.42 -1.07 7.77
C GLY A 17 -1.48 -0.21 6.50
N GLU A 18 -2.49 -0.37 5.67
CA GLU A 18 -2.62 0.33 4.40
C GLU A 18 -3.98 1.00 4.25
N ALA A 19 -3.98 2.21 3.68
CA ALA A 19 -5.20 2.94 3.35
C ALA A 19 -5.00 3.88 2.17
N TYR A 20 -6.02 3.94 1.32
CA TYR A 20 -6.19 4.96 0.32
C TYR A 20 -7.01 6.12 0.91
N PHE A 21 -6.59 7.33 0.60
CA PHE A 21 -7.23 8.57 1.04
C PHE A 21 -7.64 9.41 -0.16
N ASP A 22 -8.91 9.81 -0.18
CA ASP A 22 -9.44 10.86 -1.05
C ASP A 22 -9.87 12.02 -0.15
N VAL A 23 -8.99 13.03 -0.05
CA VAL A 23 -9.14 14.14 0.89
C VAL A 23 -9.68 15.36 0.17
N ALA A 24 -10.85 15.82 0.61
CA ALA A 24 -11.44 17.07 0.10
C ALA A 24 -10.50 18.27 0.33
N PRO A 25 -10.36 19.17 -0.68
CA PRO A 25 -9.52 20.35 -0.57
C PRO A 25 -9.94 21.27 0.61
N ASP A 26 -8.96 21.52 1.50
CA ASP A 26 -9.12 22.47 2.62
C ASP A 26 -7.71 22.98 3.00
N LYS A 27 -7.44 24.25 2.66
CA LYS A 27 -6.14 24.87 2.92
C LYS A 27 -5.98 25.37 4.36
N GLU A 28 -7.08 25.57 5.05
CA GLU A 28 -7.06 26.09 6.42
C GLU A 28 -6.90 24.97 7.45
N HIS A 29 -7.38 23.74 7.12
CA HIS A 29 -7.31 22.60 8.02
C HIS A 29 -6.56 21.42 7.34
N PRO A 30 -5.23 21.36 7.45
CA PRO A 30 -4.44 20.26 6.89
C PRO A 30 -4.93 18.89 7.36
N PHE A 31 -4.91 17.92 6.45
CA PHE A 31 -5.14 16.52 6.78
C PHE A 31 -3.78 15.82 6.98
N ILE A 32 -3.65 15.15 8.13
CA ILE A 32 -2.38 14.56 8.56
C ILE A 32 -2.59 13.08 8.83
N VAL A 33 -1.81 12.23 8.14
CA VAL A 33 -1.71 10.81 8.44
C VAL A 33 -0.44 10.54 9.21
N LYS A 34 -0.57 10.02 10.42
CA LYS A 34 0.56 9.61 11.28
C LYS A 34 0.68 8.09 11.27
N THR A 35 1.90 7.64 11.06
CA THR A 35 2.27 6.22 11.16
C THR A 35 3.39 6.06 12.19
N ASP A 36 3.83 4.82 12.43
CA ASP A 36 4.99 4.57 13.29
C ASP A 36 6.31 5.05 12.67
N TYR A 37 6.32 5.41 11.37
CA TYR A 37 7.55 5.65 10.60
C TYR A 37 7.66 7.05 9.99
N PHE A 38 6.55 7.68 9.69
CA PHE A 38 6.51 9.02 9.09
C PHE A 38 5.15 9.68 9.29
N GLU A 39 5.13 10.97 9.07
CA GLU A 39 3.94 11.81 9.00
C GLU A 39 3.73 12.28 7.56
N THR A 40 2.47 12.25 7.10
CA THR A 40 2.07 12.70 5.77
C THR A 40 1.08 13.85 5.91
N VAL A 41 1.36 14.99 5.26
CA VAL A 41 0.54 16.20 5.33
C VAL A 41 0.02 16.56 3.95
N VAL A 42 -1.32 16.78 3.86
CA VAL A 42 -2.00 17.16 2.61
C VAL A 42 -3.06 18.23 2.85
N LEU A 43 -3.42 18.96 1.78
CA LEU A 43 -4.46 20.01 1.79
C LEU A 43 -5.66 19.70 0.89
N GLY A 44 -5.66 18.54 0.23
CA GLY A 44 -6.68 18.11 -0.74
C GLY A 44 -6.01 17.26 -1.80
N THR A 45 -6.06 15.93 -1.66
CA THR A 45 -5.11 15.04 -2.33
C THR A 45 -5.65 13.63 -2.35
N LYS A 46 -5.38 12.90 -3.44
CA LYS A 46 -5.60 11.46 -3.53
C LYS A 46 -4.26 10.73 -3.43
N PHE A 47 -4.11 9.90 -2.42
CA PHE A 47 -2.85 9.24 -2.14
C PHE A 47 -3.07 7.93 -1.38
N ASN A 48 -2.10 7.03 -1.48
CA ASN A 48 -2.05 5.80 -0.72
C ASN A 48 -0.95 5.88 0.35
N VAL A 49 -1.23 5.38 1.53
CA VAL A 49 -0.25 5.22 2.62
C VAL A 49 -0.19 3.77 3.02
N ARG A 50 1.01 3.21 3.02
CA ARG A 50 1.29 1.84 3.47
C ARG A 50 2.31 1.89 4.61
N SER A 51 2.05 1.15 5.68
CA SER A 51 2.85 1.18 6.90
C SER A 51 2.68 -0.12 7.70
N TYR A 52 3.15 -1.24 7.14
CA TYR A 52 3.15 -2.55 7.81
C TYR A 52 4.43 -2.79 8.60
N SER A 53 5.57 -2.41 8.05
CA SER A 53 6.88 -2.48 8.67
C SER A 53 7.75 -1.34 8.16
N LYS A 54 8.96 -1.14 8.74
CA LYS A 54 9.88 -0.09 8.30
C LYS A 54 10.23 -0.19 6.81
N LEU A 55 10.49 -1.39 6.31
CA LEU A 55 10.84 -1.64 4.91
C LEU A 55 9.61 -1.76 3.98
N ASP A 56 8.42 -1.89 4.57
CA ASP A 56 7.13 -1.88 3.88
C ASP A 56 6.32 -0.65 4.31
N ALA A 57 7.00 0.53 4.28
CA ALA A 57 6.42 1.82 4.63
C ALA A 57 6.67 2.84 3.51
N HIS A 58 5.58 3.28 2.86
CA HIS A 58 5.65 4.25 1.77
C HIS A 58 4.36 5.04 1.59
N VAL A 59 4.49 6.17 0.92
CA VAL A 59 3.39 7.05 0.49
C VAL A 59 3.45 7.21 -1.01
N THR A 60 2.37 6.94 -1.72
CA THR A 60 2.25 7.10 -3.17
C THR A 60 1.22 8.18 -3.48
N LEU A 61 1.61 9.15 -4.29
CA LEU A 61 0.73 10.25 -4.69
C LEU A 61 0.07 9.98 -6.02
N LEU A 62 -1.29 10.05 -6.05
CA LEU A 62 -2.08 9.90 -7.26
C LEU A 62 -2.48 11.28 -7.83
N GLU A 63 -3.00 12.17 -6.97
CA GLU A 63 -3.46 13.50 -7.40
C GLU A 63 -3.21 14.54 -6.31
N GLY A 64 -2.77 15.74 -6.69
CA GLY A 64 -2.55 16.85 -5.77
C GLY A 64 -1.09 16.98 -5.33
N LYS A 65 -0.86 17.14 -4.03
CA LYS A 65 0.46 17.34 -3.44
C LYS A 65 0.54 16.73 -2.05
N VAL A 66 1.61 16.02 -1.77
CA VAL A 66 1.89 15.40 -0.47
C VAL A 66 3.24 15.86 0.06
N THR A 67 3.29 16.16 1.35
CA THR A 67 4.56 16.32 2.08
C THR A 67 4.71 15.16 3.05
N VAL A 68 5.84 14.45 2.97
CA VAL A 68 6.19 13.33 3.87
C VAL A 68 7.39 13.73 4.71
N ALA A 69 7.30 13.54 6.00
CA ALA A 69 8.37 13.87 6.95
C ALA A 69 8.57 12.76 7.99
N ASN A 70 9.79 12.65 8.48
CA ASN A 70 10.13 11.89 9.68
C ASN A 70 11.25 12.61 10.45
N ASP A 71 11.61 12.09 11.62
CA ASP A 71 12.61 12.72 12.50
C ASP A 71 14.06 12.55 11.99
N MET A 72 14.29 11.71 10.97
CA MET A 72 15.63 11.32 10.51
C MET A 72 16.06 12.04 9.23
N ALA A 73 15.13 12.64 8.48
CA ALA A 73 15.40 13.17 7.15
C ALA A 73 14.64 14.48 6.89
N PRO A 74 15.14 15.35 5.99
CA PRO A 74 14.36 16.48 5.50
C PRO A 74 13.05 16.02 4.89
N ALA A 75 12.00 16.82 5.06
CA ALA A 75 10.70 16.54 4.47
C ALA A 75 10.78 16.48 2.93
N LEU A 76 10.13 15.48 2.34
CA LEU A 76 10.00 15.31 0.90
C LEU A 76 8.61 15.77 0.44
N THR A 77 8.60 16.49 -0.69
CA THR A 77 7.36 16.80 -1.39
C THR A 77 7.23 15.92 -2.62
N LEU A 78 6.08 15.26 -2.76
CA LEU A 78 5.73 14.43 -3.90
C LEU A 78 4.89 15.19 -4.91
N GLN A 79 5.09 14.84 -6.19
CA GLN A 79 4.21 15.13 -7.32
C GLN A 79 3.43 13.86 -7.69
N PRO A 80 2.33 13.94 -8.47
CA PRO A 80 1.65 12.76 -8.97
C PRO A 80 2.61 11.77 -9.63
N GLU A 81 2.35 10.47 -9.43
CA GLU A 81 3.19 9.34 -9.87
C GLU A 81 4.55 9.24 -9.15
N GLU A 82 4.70 9.92 -8.01
CA GLU A 82 5.86 9.75 -7.15
C GLU A 82 5.49 9.02 -5.85
N GLN A 83 6.45 8.26 -5.34
CA GLN A 83 6.39 7.54 -4.07
C GLN A 83 7.56 7.94 -3.18
N ALA A 84 7.29 8.20 -1.91
CA ALA A 84 8.29 8.26 -0.85
C ALA A 84 8.30 6.95 -0.08
N SER A 85 9.45 6.34 0.08
CA SER A 85 9.67 5.12 0.86
C SER A 85 10.78 5.30 1.86
N LEU A 86 10.78 4.49 2.93
CA LEU A 86 11.87 4.43 3.89
C LEU A 86 12.95 3.46 3.41
N THR A 87 14.19 3.87 3.61
CA THR A 87 15.36 3.02 3.47
C THR A 87 15.70 2.33 4.80
N GLU A 88 16.60 1.36 4.80
CA GLU A 88 17.01 0.62 6.00
C GLU A 88 17.58 1.54 7.10
N ASP A 89 18.31 2.58 6.72
CA ASP A 89 18.85 3.61 7.63
C ASP A 89 17.82 4.64 8.10
N GLY A 90 16.56 4.54 7.62
CA GLY A 90 15.45 5.41 8.03
C GLY A 90 15.36 6.72 7.27
N MET A 91 16.11 6.88 6.18
CA MET A 91 16.01 8.04 5.31
C MET A 91 14.79 7.92 4.40
N LEU A 92 14.23 9.04 3.99
CA LEU A 92 13.18 9.11 2.97
C LEU A 92 13.79 9.14 1.58
N ARG A 93 13.37 8.23 0.71
CA ARG A 93 13.75 8.17 -0.71
C ARG A 93 12.53 8.39 -1.59
N LYS A 94 12.68 9.24 -2.61
CA LYS A 94 11.65 9.51 -3.60
C LYS A 94 11.98 8.84 -4.93
N GLN A 95 10.97 8.26 -5.58
CA GLN A 95 11.07 7.64 -6.91
C GLN A 95 9.76 7.78 -7.68
N ALA A 96 9.83 7.73 -9.00
CA ALA A 96 8.65 7.59 -9.85
C ALA A 96 8.11 6.16 -9.79
N VAL A 97 6.80 6.00 -9.79
CA VAL A 97 6.11 4.71 -9.76
C VAL A 97 4.90 4.70 -10.68
N ASP A 98 4.52 3.51 -11.15
CA ASP A 98 3.24 3.31 -11.79
C ASP A 98 2.12 3.37 -10.74
N ILE A 99 1.12 4.21 -10.97
CA ILE A 99 -0.05 4.35 -10.09
C ILE A 99 -1.23 3.45 -10.49
N TYR A 100 -1.15 2.76 -11.63
CA TYR A 100 -2.23 1.90 -12.11
C TYR A 100 -2.67 0.83 -11.11
N PRO A 101 -1.78 0.15 -10.38
CA PRO A 101 -2.16 -0.80 -9.32
C PRO A 101 -3.05 -0.18 -8.24
N TYR A 102 -2.84 1.09 -7.89
CA TYR A 102 -3.64 1.80 -6.88
C TYR A 102 -5.02 2.17 -7.41
N LEU A 103 -5.15 2.46 -8.71
CA LEU A 103 -6.44 2.71 -9.37
C LEU A 103 -7.27 1.43 -9.42
N GLU A 104 -6.66 0.30 -9.78
CA GLU A 104 -7.32 -1.00 -9.78
C GLU A 104 -7.72 -1.44 -8.36
N TRP A 105 -6.93 -1.09 -7.36
CA TRP A 105 -7.28 -1.33 -5.97
C TRP A 105 -8.59 -0.62 -5.57
N GLN A 106 -8.80 0.62 -6.02
CA GLN A 106 -10.06 1.35 -5.80
C GLN A 106 -11.24 0.70 -6.54
N ASN A 107 -10.98 0.11 -7.71
CA ASN A 107 -11.98 -0.62 -8.50
C ASN A 107 -12.33 -1.99 -7.90
N GLY A 108 -11.67 -2.39 -6.80
CA GLY A 108 -11.91 -3.64 -6.12
C GLY A 108 -11.13 -4.84 -6.70
N TYR A 109 -9.99 -4.57 -7.33
CA TYR A 109 -9.12 -5.61 -7.87
C TYR A 109 -7.77 -5.65 -7.15
N PHE A 110 -7.22 -6.84 -7.04
CA PHE A 110 -5.79 -7.05 -6.96
C PHE A 110 -5.22 -6.93 -8.36
N TYR A 111 -4.23 -6.09 -8.53
CA TYR A 111 -3.51 -5.95 -9.79
C TYR A 111 -2.02 -5.98 -9.52
N PHE A 112 -1.36 -6.99 -10.04
CA PHE A 112 0.07 -7.18 -9.94
C PHE A 112 0.65 -7.31 -11.34
N ASP A 113 1.63 -6.51 -11.67
CA ASP A 113 2.35 -6.58 -12.93
C ASP A 113 3.84 -6.66 -12.66
N ASN A 114 4.47 -7.73 -13.13
CA ASN A 114 5.89 -8.00 -12.89
C ASN A 114 6.28 -8.02 -11.40
N VAL A 115 5.36 -8.53 -10.54
CA VAL A 115 5.53 -8.62 -9.08
C VAL A 115 5.93 -10.03 -8.68
N ALA A 116 6.85 -10.14 -7.71
CA ALA A 116 7.32 -11.43 -7.21
C ALA A 116 6.20 -12.21 -6.51
N LEU A 117 6.18 -13.54 -6.69
CA LEU A 117 5.16 -14.42 -6.10
C LEU A 117 5.08 -14.25 -4.58
N VAL A 118 6.21 -14.11 -3.90
CA VAL A 118 6.25 -13.90 -2.44
C VAL A 118 5.47 -12.66 -2.02
N GLU A 119 5.54 -11.58 -2.79
CA GLU A 119 4.82 -10.33 -2.48
C GLU A 119 3.33 -10.47 -2.77
N ILE A 120 2.96 -11.12 -3.88
CA ILE A 120 1.56 -11.43 -4.22
C ILE A 120 0.92 -12.27 -3.11
N MET A 121 1.59 -13.33 -2.69
CA MET A 121 1.07 -14.22 -1.64
C MET A 121 0.96 -13.54 -0.28
N ARG A 122 1.90 -12.66 0.09
CA ARG A 122 1.80 -11.84 1.30
C ARG A 122 0.62 -10.88 1.26
N GLU A 123 0.34 -10.29 0.11
CA GLU A 123 -0.79 -9.38 -0.05
C GLU A 123 -2.14 -10.12 0.05
N LEU A 124 -2.26 -11.27 -0.62
CA LEU A 124 -3.43 -12.13 -0.50
C LEU A 124 -3.62 -12.63 0.95
N GLY A 125 -2.52 -13.05 1.61
CA GLY A 125 -2.56 -13.46 3.02
C GLY A 125 -3.10 -12.37 3.94
N ARG A 126 -2.63 -11.12 3.76
CA ARG A 126 -3.13 -9.97 4.53
C ARG A 126 -4.61 -9.68 4.28
N TRP A 127 -5.04 -9.73 3.02
CA TRP A 127 -6.42 -9.44 2.66
C TRP A 127 -7.41 -10.46 3.19
N TYR A 128 -7.08 -11.74 3.03
CA TYR A 128 -7.94 -12.85 3.45
C TYR A 128 -7.73 -13.26 4.91
N ASN A 129 -6.78 -12.61 5.61
CA ASN A 129 -6.41 -12.93 6.99
C ASN A 129 -6.03 -14.40 7.18
N VAL A 130 -5.12 -14.89 6.34
CA VAL A 130 -4.57 -16.26 6.40
C VAL A 130 -3.04 -16.19 6.45
N ASP A 131 -2.45 -17.17 7.12
CA ASP A 131 -1.01 -17.37 7.11
C ASP A 131 -0.57 -18.02 5.79
N VAL A 132 0.56 -17.55 5.26
CA VAL A 132 1.17 -18.09 4.04
C VAL A 132 2.48 -18.76 4.40
N VAL A 133 2.58 -20.06 4.11
CA VAL A 133 3.80 -20.85 4.30
C VAL A 133 4.33 -21.27 2.94
N PHE A 134 5.62 -21.07 2.72
CA PHE A 134 6.30 -21.54 1.52
C PHE A 134 7.06 -22.83 1.84
N GLU A 135 6.74 -23.91 1.12
CA GLU A 135 7.40 -25.21 1.31
C GLU A 135 8.82 -25.24 0.73
N ASN A 136 9.09 -24.39 -0.27
CA ASN A 136 10.41 -24.20 -0.84
C ASN A 136 10.58 -22.75 -1.34
N ASP A 137 11.82 -22.35 -1.58
CA ASP A 137 12.17 -20.96 -1.96
C ASP A 137 12.34 -20.77 -3.48
N GLU A 138 12.23 -21.84 -4.28
CA GLU A 138 12.60 -21.82 -5.70
C GLU A 138 11.80 -20.82 -6.54
N MET A 139 10.54 -20.57 -6.15
CA MET A 139 9.62 -19.71 -6.92
C MET A 139 9.34 -18.36 -6.26
N LEU A 140 9.92 -18.06 -5.10
CA LEU A 140 9.61 -16.83 -4.35
C LEU A 140 9.81 -15.57 -5.16
N ASP A 141 10.90 -15.50 -5.91
CA ASP A 141 11.29 -14.35 -6.74
C ASP A 141 10.70 -14.40 -8.16
N TYR A 142 9.89 -15.44 -8.49
CA TYR A 142 9.24 -15.54 -9.79
C TYR A 142 8.26 -14.38 -9.98
N LYS A 143 8.54 -13.54 -10.97
CA LYS A 143 7.72 -12.38 -11.28
C LYS A 143 6.63 -12.73 -12.26
N MET A 144 5.42 -12.27 -11.97
CA MET A 144 4.25 -12.59 -12.77
C MET A 144 3.27 -11.43 -12.87
N HIS A 145 2.37 -11.55 -13.83
CA HIS A 145 1.17 -10.75 -13.91
C HIS A 145 0.01 -11.53 -13.30
N PHE A 146 -0.70 -10.92 -12.36
CA PHE A 146 -1.86 -11.55 -11.72
C PHE A 146 -2.92 -10.51 -11.40
N VAL A 147 -4.17 -10.81 -11.78
CA VAL A 147 -5.35 -9.98 -11.50
C VAL A 147 -6.44 -10.84 -10.87
N ALA A 148 -7.03 -10.38 -9.78
CA ALA A 148 -8.16 -11.04 -9.15
C ALA A 148 -9.09 -10.00 -8.50
N SER A 149 -10.41 -10.30 -8.48
CA SER A 149 -11.36 -9.47 -7.76
C SER A 149 -11.18 -9.64 -6.25
N ARG A 150 -11.19 -8.54 -5.51
CA ARG A 150 -11.11 -8.52 -4.05
C ARG A 150 -12.42 -8.93 -3.37
N THR A 151 -13.51 -8.97 -4.14
CA THR A 151 -14.83 -9.42 -3.65
C THR A 151 -15.01 -10.94 -3.76
N GLU A 152 -14.11 -11.62 -4.49
CA GLU A 152 -14.12 -13.07 -4.63
C GLU A 152 -13.48 -13.77 -3.43
N SER A 153 -13.77 -15.07 -3.29
CA SER A 153 -13.21 -15.88 -2.20
C SER A 153 -11.71 -16.17 -2.40
N LEU A 154 -11.00 -16.45 -1.30
CA LEU A 154 -9.63 -16.96 -1.36
C LEU A 154 -9.49 -18.18 -2.28
N MET A 155 -10.46 -19.11 -2.22
CA MET A 155 -10.49 -20.30 -3.10
C MET A 155 -10.48 -19.93 -4.59
N TYR A 156 -11.17 -18.83 -4.96
CA TYR A 156 -11.17 -18.35 -6.33
C TYR A 156 -9.80 -17.81 -6.74
N ALA A 157 -9.18 -17.00 -5.88
CA ALA A 157 -7.82 -16.49 -6.12
C ALA A 157 -6.80 -17.63 -6.26
N VAL A 158 -6.86 -18.64 -5.37
CA VAL A 158 -6.01 -19.84 -5.41
C VAL A 158 -6.22 -20.65 -6.69
N ARG A 159 -7.45 -20.83 -7.14
CA ARG A 159 -7.72 -21.50 -8.44
C ARG A 159 -7.09 -20.79 -9.61
N ASN A 160 -7.18 -19.46 -9.64
CA ASN A 160 -6.59 -18.67 -10.72
C ASN A 160 -5.06 -18.77 -10.72
N LEU A 161 -4.43 -18.74 -9.53
CA LEU A 161 -2.99 -18.97 -9.38
C LEU A 161 -2.58 -20.36 -9.88
N ASN A 162 -3.27 -21.40 -9.46
CA ASN A 162 -2.99 -22.78 -9.86
C ASN A 162 -3.23 -23.04 -11.36
N ALA A 163 -4.16 -22.31 -11.98
CA ALA A 163 -4.43 -22.42 -13.41
C ALA A 163 -3.25 -22.01 -14.30
N LEU A 164 -2.28 -21.27 -13.75
CA LEU A 164 -1.05 -20.90 -14.46
C LEU A 164 -0.11 -22.11 -14.67
N GLY A 165 -0.24 -23.16 -13.85
CA GLY A 165 0.52 -24.39 -14.00
C GLY A 165 2.03 -24.27 -13.71
N ILE A 166 2.47 -23.20 -13.05
CA ILE A 166 3.89 -22.89 -12.77
C ILE A 166 4.26 -23.35 -11.35
N PHE A 167 3.34 -23.23 -10.41
CA PHE A 167 3.45 -23.61 -9.00
C PHE A 167 2.08 -24.08 -8.51
N TYR A 168 2.01 -24.60 -7.29
CA TYR A 168 0.77 -25.07 -6.70
C TYR A 168 0.55 -24.47 -5.32
N VAL A 169 -0.64 -23.93 -5.08
CA VAL A 169 -1.09 -23.39 -3.79
C VAL A 169 -2.17 -24.29 -3.25
N THR A 170 -2.05 -24.70 -1.99
CA THR A 170 -3.07 -25.46 -1.25
C THR A 170 -3.65 -24.60 -0.14
N LEU A 171 -4.83 -24.96 0.31
CA LEU A 171 -5.46 -24.39 1.52
C LEU A 171 -5.56 -25.52 2.54
N ASP A 172 -4.87 -25.35 3.64
CA ASP A 172 -5.01 -26.22 4.80
C ASP A 172 -6.12 -25.66 5.69
N GLY A 173 -7.12 -26.50 6.01
CA GLY A 173 -8.31 -26.12 6.76
C GLY A 173 -8.15 -26.23 8.26
#